data_a10d90c0351f88593c4e15e5956e089e
#
_entry.id   a10d90c0351f88593c4e15e5956e089e
#
_cell.length_a   1.000
_cell.length_b   1.000
_cell.length_c   1.000
_cell.angle_alpha   90.00
_cell.angle_beta   90.00
_cell.angle_gamma   90.00
#
_symmetry.space_group_name_H-M   'P 1'
#
loop_
_entity.id
_entity.type
_entity.pdbx_description
1 polymer ?
#
loop_
_entity_poly.entity_id
_entity_poly.type
_entity_poly.pdbx_seq_one_letter_code
_entity_poly.pdbx_strand_id
1 'polypeptide(L)'
;EEFGDEEFGDEEFGDEEFGDEEFDDEEFGDDFAEDPQESSSVAASRLGYTLNIIGSSPGFVNHQLSTYNSGMDFRAAFEFPMLLSMGPFRFRVGAEVGTFKFTNYKPIGGTYSGVHITGLLSFPAGPSQVRLGAGMVGKGFGFIAENSYGFAVGESLDIRFGVRSTTSFSVADDKSNKLGTVSWMDGILALSVSL
;
A
#
# COMPACT_ATOMS: atom_id res chain seq x y z
N GLU A 1 6.06 20.23 -53.70
CA GLU A 1 5.01 20.18 -52.69
C GLU A 1 5.26 21.37 -51.76
N GLU A 2 4.38 22.38 -51.87
CA GLU A 2 4.43 23.65 -51.12
C GLU A 2 3.92 23.38 -49.68
N PHE A 3 4.73 23.73 -48.69
CA PHE A 3 4.29 23.83 -47.30
C PHE A 3 3.70 25.23 -47.12
N GLY A 4 2.39 25.27 -46.81
CA GLY A 4 1.69 26.50 -46.48
C GLY A 4 2.07 26.98 -45.06
N ASP A 5 2.45 28.25 -44.97
CA ASP A 5 2.66 28.98 -43.72
C ASP A 5 1.30 29.26 -43.08
N GLU A 6 0.99 28.62 -41.96
CA GLU A 6 -0.16 28.99 -41.12
C GLU A 6 0.27 30.07 -40.12
N GLU A 7 -0.23 31.30 -40.36
CA GLU A 7 -0.11 32.44 -39.44
C GLU A 7 -0.82 32.11 -38.11
N PHE A 8 -0.03 32.08 -37.04
CA PHE A 8 -0.58 32.10 -35.69
C PHE A 8 -1.06 33.52 -35.36
N GLY A 9 -2.39 33.68 -35.24
CA GLY A 9 -3.02 34.90 -34.80
C GLY A 9 -2.69 35.19 -33.33
N ASP A 10 -2.21 36.41 -33.06
CA ASP A 10 -2.00 36.98 -31.73
C ASP A 10 -3.37 37.22 -31.08
N GLU A 11 -3.76 36.33 -30.13
CA GLU A 11 -4.89 36.61 -29.24
C GLU A 11 -4.42 37.49 -28.09
N GLU A 12 -4.88 38.77 -28.12
CA GLU A 12 -4.75 39.71 -27.01
C GLU A 12 -5.42 39.14 -25.75
N PHE A 13 -4.61 38.83 -24.75
CA PHE A 13 -5.12 38.57 -23.39
C PHE A 13 -5.59 39.90 -22.79
N GLY A 14 -6.89 40.06 -22.69
CA GLY A 14 -7.51 41.18 -22.01
C GLY A 14 -7.15 41.16 -20.50
N ASP A 15 -6.67 42.32 -20.03
CA ASP A 15 -6.44 42.61 -18.60
C ASP A 15 -7.80 42.67 -17.89
N GLU A 16 -8.19 41.55 -17.24
CA GLU A 16 -9.29 41.58 -16.28
C GLU A 16 -8.76 42.10 -14.93
N GLU A 17 -9.18 43.33 -14.60
CA GLU A 17 -9.01 43.90 -13.27
C GLU A 17 -9.63 42.98 -12.22
N PHE A 18 -8.77 42.33 -11.42
CA PHE A 18 -9.19 41.66 -10.20
C PHE A 18 -9.61 42.75 -9.20
N GLY A 19 -10.91 42.90 -9.01
CA GLY A 19 -11.47 43.75 -7.96
C GLY A 19 -11.01 43.28 -6.59
N ASP A 20 -10.52 44.25 -5.81
CA ASP A 20 -10.22 44.11 -4.37
C ASP A 20 -11.54 43.88 -3.63
N GLU A 21 -11.93 42.58 -3.49
CA GLU A 21 -12.95 42.25 -2.50
C GLU A 21 -12.26 42.16 -1.13
N GLU A 22 -12.57 43.14 -0.30
CA GLU A 22 -12.26 43.14 1.14
C GLU A 22 -12.86 41.88 1.74
N PHE A 23 -11.99 40.89 2.06
CA PHE A 23 -12.40 39.78 2.92
C PHE A 23 -12.61 40.33 4.32
N ASP A 24 -13.87 40.46 4.72
CA ASP A 24 -14.25 40.63 6.12
C ASP A 24 -13.63 39.51 6.93
N ASP A 25 -12.78 39.89 7.90
CA ASP A 25 -12.26 39.02 8.95
C ASP A 25 -13.43 38.56 9.85
N GLU A 26 -14.26 37.64 9.36
CA GLU A 26 -15.16 36.88 10.21
C GLU A 26 -14.31 35.88 11.02
N GLU A 27 -14.27 36.21 12.33
CA GLU A 27 -13.81 35.41 13.44
C GLU A 27 -14.09 33.92 13.22
N PHE A 28 -13.14 33.18 12.58
CA PHE A 28 -13.12 31.73 12.67
C PHE A 28 -12.80 31.37 14.11
N GLY A 29 -13.86 31.05 14.85
CA GLY A 29 -13.80 30.66 16.24
C GLY A 29 -12.73 29.59 16.47
N ASP A 30 -11.97 29.81 17.53
CA ASP A 30 -10.88 29.04 18.13
C ASP A 30 -11.31 27.63 18.63
N ASP A 31 -12.24 26.94 17.94
CA ASP A 31 -12.83 25.68 18.40
C ASP A 31 -12.19 24.42 17.80
N PHE A 32 -11.05 24.54 17.09
CA PHE A 32 -10.31 23.39 16.55
C PHE A 32 -8.91 23.20 17.16
N ALA A 33 -8.63 23.83 18.28
CA ALA A 33 -7.46 23.49 19.08
C ALA A 33 -7.83 22.31 20.01
N GLU A 34 -8.14 21.12 19.44
CA GLU A 34 -7.97 19.88 20.18
C GLU A 34 -6.50 19.77 20.55
N ASP A 35 -6.22 19.84 21.86
CA ASP A 35 -4.89 19.76 22.42
C ASP A 35 -4.15 18.53 21.82
N PRO A 36 -3.04 18.71 21.08
CA PRO A 36 -2.33 17.59 20.46
C PRO A 36 -1.87 16.51 21.44
N GLN A 37 -1.86 16.85 22.74
CA GLN A 37 -1.50 15.91 23.81
C GLN A 37 -2.67 15.00 24.20
N GLU A 38 -3.93 15.45 24.16
CA GLU A 38 -5.08 14.58 24.43
C GLU A 38 -5.32 13.58 23.32
N SER A 39 -5.19 14.00 22.05
CA SER A 39 -5.31 13.06 20.92
C SER A 39 -4.20 12.02 20.89
N SER A 40 -2.99 12.36 21.31
CA SER A 40 -1.88 11.41 21.40
C SER A 40 -2.02 10.42 22.55
N SER A 41 -2.58 10.84 23.69
CA SER A 41 -2.80 9.96 24.85
C SER A 41 -3.94 8.95 24.57
N VAL A 42 -5.01 9.36 23.92
CA VAL A 42 -6.11 8.47 23.52
C VAL A 42 -5.66 7.50 22.42
N ALA A 43 -4.86 7.95 21.47
CA ALA A 43 -4.27 7.06 20.46
C ALA A 43 -3.30 6.05 21.08
N ALA A 44 -2.44 6.46 22.00
CA ALA A 44 -1.51 5.59 22.70
C ALA A 44 -2.20 4.53 23.55
N SER A 45 -3.33 4.83 24.18
CA SER A 45 -4.10 3.87 24.98
C SER A 45 -4.81 2.78 24.15
N ARG A 46 -5.00 3.01 22.84
CA ARG A 46 -5.59 2.05 21.88
C ARG A 46 -4.55 1.26 21.10
N LEU A 47 -3.27 1.55 21.27
CA LEU A 47 -2.18 0.89 20.56
C LEU A 47 -1.75 -0.36 21.35
N GLY A 48 -2.52 -1.44 21.20
CA GLY A 48 -2.08 -2.77 21.54
C GLY A 48 -1.23 -3.39 20.41
N TYR A 49 -0.79 -4.62 20.61
CA TYR A 49 -0.29 -5.44 19.51
C TYR A 49 -1.42 -5.69 18.51
N THR A 50 -1.10 -5.76 17.23
CA THR A 50 -2.09 -6.13 16.22
C THR A 50 -1.61 -7.35 15.45
N LEU A 51 -2.47 -8.37 15.41
CA LEU A 51 -2.29 -9.55 14.57
C LEU A 51 -3.22 -9.44 13.37
N ASN A 52 -2.67 -9.60 12.17
CA ASN A 52 -3.44 -9.62 10.93
C ASN A 52 -3.31 -10.99 10.28
N ILE A 53 -4.44 -11.61 9.93
CA ILE A 53 -4.53 -12.80 9.09
C ILE A 53 -5.07 -12.36 7.73
N ILE A 54 -4.33 -12.60 6.68
CA ILE A 54 -4.59 -12.03 5.35
C ILE A 54 -4.71 -13.16 4.34
N GLY A 55 -5.85 -13.22 3.66
CA GLY A 55 -6.02 -13.98 2.43
C GLY A 55 -5.86 -13.05 1.23
N SER A 56 -5.23 -13.50 0.18
CA SER A 56 -5.05 -12.72 -1.03
C SER A 56 -5.17 -13.55 -2.29
N SER A 57 -5.53 -12.87 -3.38
CA SER A 57 -5.61 -13.46 -4.70
C SER A 57 -4.96 -12.51 -5.71
N PRO A 58 -3.88 -12.93 -6.38
CA PRO A 58 -3.27 -12.15 -7.44
C PRO A 58 -4.24 -11.88 -8.58
N GLY A 59 -4.45 -10.59 -8.89
CA GLY A 59 -5.31 -10.14 -9.99
C GLY A 59 -4.53 -9.71 -11.22
N PHE A 60 -3.37 -9.09 -11.02
CA PHE A 60 -2.52 -8.59 -12.10
C PHE A 60 -1.08 -9.03 -11.87
N VAL A 61 -0.41 -9.39 -12.97
CA VAL A 61 0.99 -9.81 -12.96
C VAL A 61 1.76 -9.08 -14.06
N ASN A 62 3.06 -8.91 -13.87
CA ASN A 62 3.91 -8.37 -14.93
C ASN A 62 4.17 -9.40 -16.04
N HIS A 63 4.84 -8.96 -17.10
CA HIS A 63 5.10 -9.79 -18.28
C HIS A 63 5.79 -11.12 -17.95
N GLN A 64 6.72 -11.15 -17.00
CA GLN A 64 7.46 -12.36 -16.60
C GLN A 64 6.55 -13.45 -16.03
N LEU A 65 5.47 -13.07 -15.38
CA LEU A 65 4.48 -13.99 -14.82
C LEU A 65 3.23 -14.16 -15.70
N SER A 66 3.20 -13.58 -16.89
CA SER A 66 2.02 -13.63 -17.79
C SER A 66 1.57 -15.02 -18.19
N THR A 67 2.46 -16.01 -18.11
CA THR A 67 2.16 -17.43 -18.40
C THR A 67 1.97 -18.27 -17.15
N TYR A 68 1.85 -17.64 -15.98
CA TYR A 68 1.70 -18.31 -14.70
C TYR A 68 0.28 -18.13 -14.16
N ASN A 69 -0.31 -19.23 -13.69
CA ASN A 69 -1.52 -19.21 -12.90
C ASN A 69 -1.16 -19.05 -11.41
N SER A 70 -1.87 -18.20 -10.73
CA SER A 70 -1.73 -18.00 -9.28
C SER A 70 -2.84 -18.71 -8.52
N GLY A 71 -2.54 -19.11 -7.29
CA GLY A 71 -3.52 -19.58 -6.32
C GLY A 71 -3.86 -18.49 -5.29
N MET A 72 -4.67 -18.85 -4.30
CA MET A 72 -4.83 -18.02 -3.11
C MET A 72 -3.59 -18.13 -2.24
N ASP A 73 -3.16 -17.01 -1.70
CA ASP A 73 -2.04 -16.90 -0.79
C ASP A 73 -2.52 -16.52 0.62
N PHE A 74 -1.77 -16.95 1.63
CA PHE A 74 -2.06 -16.65 3.02
C PHE A 74 -0.86 -15.99 3.68
N ARG A 75 -1.17 -15.01 4.56
CA ARG A 75 -0.17 -14.22 5.26
C ARG A 75 -0.60 -13.98 6.70
N ALA A 76 0.39 -13.85 7.57
CA ALA A 76 0.21 -13.37 8.93
C ALA A 76 1.14 -12.19 9.16
N ALA A 77 0.63 -11.08 9.66
CA ALA A 77 1.41 -9.91 10.00
C ALA A 77 1.18 -9.54 11.46
N PHE A 78 2.26 -9.16 12.12
CA PHE A 78 2.26 -8.74 13.51
C PHE A 78 2.82 -7.31 13.61
N GLU A 79 2.07 -6.42 14.24
CA GLU A 79 2.47 -5.03 14.45
C GLU A 79 2.72 -4.76 15.93
N PHE A 80 3.87 -4.15 16.21
CA PHE A 80 4.25 -3.77 17.57
C PHE A 80 3.39 -2.59 18.08
N PRO A 81 3.19 -2.48 19.41
CA PRO A 81 2.35 -1.44 20.01
C PRO A 81 3.02 -0.05 20.05
N MET A 82 4.11 0.13 19.30
CA MET A 82 4.85 1.37 19.25
C MET A 82 4.40 2.20 18.06
N LEU A 83 3.90 3.41 18.34
CA LEU A 83 3.67 4.42 17.34
C LEU A 83 4.88 5.34 17.29
N LEU A 84 5.63 5.26 16.21
CA LEU A 84 6.78 6.12 15.94
C LEU A 84 6.33 7.34 15.16
N SER A 85 6.94 8.49 15.45
CA SER A 85 6.66 9.75 14.75
C SER A 85 7.93 10.24 14.06
N MET A 86 7.80 10.59 12.78
CA MET A 86 8.87 11.20 11.99
C MET A 86 8.29 12.41 11.24
N GLY A 87 8.50 13.61 11.78
CA GLY A 87 7.81 14.81 11.32
C GLY A 87 6.28 14.64 11.46
N PRO A 88 5.52 14.94 10.40
CA PRO A 88 4.06 14.78 10.43
C PRO A 88 3.58 13.33 10.30
N PHE A 89 4.49 12.39 10.00
CA PHE A 89 4.13 11.00 9.78
C PHE A 89 4.18 10.20 11.06
N ARG A 90 3.10 9.44 11.31
CA ARG A 90 3.03 8.45 12.38
C ARG A 90 2.96 7.07 11.76
N PHE A 91 3.76 6.13 12.26
CA PHE A 91 3.80 4.78 11.74
C PHE A 91 4.08 3.75 12.82
N ARG A 92 3.64 2.54 12.58
CA ARG A 92 3.93 1.36 13.40
C ARG A 92 4.92 0.47 12.66
N VAL A 93 5.74 -0.21 13.41
CA VAL A 93 6.67 -1.24 12.89
C VAL A 93 6.05 -2.60 13.10
N GLY A 94 6.26 -3.49 12.16
CA GLY A 94 5.77 -4.86 12.21
C GLY A 94 6.63 -5.81 11.40
N ALA A 95 6.20 -7.05 11.37
CA ALA A 95 6.78 -8.10 10.52
C ALA A 95 5.65 -8.93 9.92
N GLU A 96 5.90 -9.49 8.75
CA GLU A 96 4.97 -10.33 8.04
C GLU A 96 5.65 -11.59 7.53
N VAL A 97 4.93 -12.69 7.58
CA VAL A 97 5.28 -13.95 6.93
C VAL A 97 4.10 -14.43 6.11
N GLY A 98 4.37 -14.99 4.96
CA GLY A 98 3.33 -15.53 4.10
C GLY A 98 3.87 -16.44 3.02
N THR A 99 2.95 -16.95 2.20
CA THR A 99 3.26 -17.85 1.09
C THR A 99 2.76 -17.26 -0.20
N PHE A 100 3.33 -17.70 -1.30
CA PHE A 100 2.85 -17.40 -2.65
C PHE A 100 3.18 -18.56 -3.60
N LYS A 101 2.36 -18.71 -4.67
CA LYS A 101 2.57 -19.75 -5.66
C LYS A 101 2.06 -19.31 -7.03
N PHE A 102 2.96 -19.37 -8.01
CA PHE A 102 2.68 -19.15 -9.43
C PHE A 102 3.15 -20.38 -10.23
N THR A 103 2.25 -21.03 -10.94
CA THR A 103 2.55 -22.23 -11.71
C THR A 103 2.42 -21.92 -13.20
N ASN A 104 3.49 -22.12 -13.95
CA ASN A 104 3.49 -21.90 -15.39
C ASN A 104 2.60 -22.95 -16.08
N TYR A 105 1.67 -22.51 -16.91
CA TYR A 105 0.81 -23.41 -17.68
C TYR A 105 1.46 -23.97 -18.94
N LYS A 106 2.62 -23.44 -19.36
CA LYS A 106 3.38 -23.96 -20.47
C LYS A 106 4.11 -25.23 -20.06
N PRO A 107 4.19 -26.26 -20.94
CA PRO A 107 4.78 -27.56 -20.60
C PRO A 107 6.23 -27.55 -20.12
N ILE A 108 7.00 -26.53 -20.56
CA ILE A 108 8.43 -26.37 -20.21
C ILE A 108 8.61 -25.47 -18.97
N GLY A 109 7.55 -24.77 -18.55
CA GLY A 109 7.60 -23.82 -17.42
C GLY A 109 7.70 -24.53 -16.08
N GLY A 110 8.25 -23.82 -15.12
CA GLY A 110 8.36 -24.23 -13.72
C GLY A 110 7.32 -23.57 -12.84
N THR A 111 7.54 -23.69 -11.54
CA THR A 111 6.75 -23.05 -10.49
C THR A 111 7.61 -21.99 -9.79
N TYR A 112 7.10 -20.79 -9.68
CA TYR A 112 7.67 -19.76 -8.83
C TYR A 112 6.84 -19.69 -7.55
N SER A 113 7.37 -20.20 -6.46
CA SER A 113 6.69 -20.25 -5.17
C SER A 113 7.67 -20.10 -4.04
N GLY A 114 7.16 -19.74 -2.88
CA GLY A 114 8.00 -19.62 -1.70
C GLY A 114 7.28 -19.01 -0.51
N VAL A 115 8.07 -18.74 0.49
CA VAL A 115 7.70 -17.95 1.66
C VAL A 115 8.25 -16.54 1.47
N HIS A 116 7.51 -15.54 1.89
CA HIS A 116 8.08 -14.21 2.08
C HIS A 116 8.15 -13.89 3.58
N ILE A 117 9.18 -13.15 3.96
CA ILE A 117 9.42 -12.63 5.31
C ILE A 117 9.85 -11.18 5.13
N THR A 118 9.03 -10.26 5.61
CA THR A 118 9.23 -8.83 5.39
C THR A 118 9.05 -8.05 6.68
N GLY A 119 9.87 -7.02 6.88
CA GLY A 119 9.60 -5.96 7.83
C GLY A 119 8.55 -5.01 7.26
N LEU A 120 7.68 -4.48 8.11
CA LEU A 120 6.57 -3.61 7.73
C LEU A 120 6.65 -2.26 8.43
N LEU A 121 6.28 -1.22 7.70
CA LEU A 121 5.92 0.10 8.20
C LEU A 121 4.44 0.32 7.88
N SER A 122 3.62 0.53 8.89
CA SER A 122 2.18 0.73 8.76
C SER A 122 1.80 2.15 9.13
N PHE A 123 1.17 2.87 8.22
CA PHE A 123 0.74 4.25 8.35
C PHE A 123 -0.79 4.27 8.50
N PRO A 124 -1.31 4.37 9.73
CA PRO A 124 -2.75 4.46 9.93
C PRO A 124 -3.28 5.85 9.52
N ALA A 125 -4.40 5.87 8.80
CA ALA A 125 -5.08 7.08 8.35
C ALA A 125 -6.61 6.89 8.53
N GLY A 126 -7.09 6.98 9.76
CA GLY A 126 -8.47 6.66 10.10
C GLY A 126 -8.82 5.20 9.78
N PRO A 127 -9.88 4.95 8.99
CA PRO A 127 -10.22 3.59 8.57
C PRO A 127 -9.26 3.01 7.52
N SER A 128 -8.51 3.87 6.83
CA SER A 128 -7.53 3.47 5.84
C SER A 128 -6.18 3.18 6.49
N GLN A 129 -5.39 2.31 5.87
CA GLN A 129 -4.02 2.01 6.26
C GLN A 129 -3.17 1.79 5.02
N VAL A 130 -2.02 2.45 4.98
CA VAL A 130 -0.97 2.17 4.01
C VAL A 130 0.12 1.37 4.71
N ARG A 131 0.56 0.28 4.10
CA ARG A 131 1.70 -0.52 4.57
C ARG A 131 2.78 -0.54 3.50
N LEU A 132 4.00 -0.33 3.93
CA LEU A 132 5.20 -0.51 3.12
C LEU A 132 6.06 -1.58 3.76
N GLY A 133 6.61 -2.46 2.96
CA GLY A 133 7.45 -3.53 3.47
C GLY A 133 8.63 -3.85 2.57
N ALA A 134 9.66 -4.41 3.18
CA ALA A 134 10.85 -4.89 2.47
C ALA A 134 11.39 -6.14 3.16
N GLY A 135 11.94 -7.06 2.37
CA GLY A 135 12.52 -8.28 2.90
C GLY A 135 12.72 -9.37 1.84
N MET A 136 12.70 -10.60 2.28
CA MET A 136 12.83 -11.76 1.39
C MET A 136 11.47 -12.16 0.82
N VAL A 137 11.40 -12.32 -0.50
CA VAL A 137 10.25 -12.83 -1.23
C VAL A 137 10.69 -14.05 -2.04
N GLY A 138 10.40 -15.24 -1.52
CA GLY A 138 10.98 -16.48 -2.03
C GLY A 138 12.50 -16.51 -1.83
N LYS A 139 13.25 -16.59 -2.92
CA LYS A 139 14.72 -16.58 -2.90
C LYS A 139 15.32 -15.21 -3.21
N GLY A 140 14.49 -14.20 -3.53
CA GLY A 140 14.90 -12.86 -3.88
C GLY A 140 14.61 -11.84 -2.78
N PHE A 141 15.22 -10.66 -2.89
CA PHE A 141 14.82 -9.50 -2.11
C PHE A 141 13.61 -8.84 -2.78
N GLY A 142 12.72 -8.27 -2.00
CA GLY A 142 11.52 -7.65 -2.54
C GLY A 142 10.95 -6.54 -1.70
N PHE A 143 10.01 -5.82 -2.30
CA PHE A 143 9.25 -4.73 -1.69
C PHE A 143 7.75 -5.00 -1.78
N ILE A 144 7.04 -4.42 -0.83
CA ILE A 144 5.59 -4.51 -0.71
C ILE A 144 5.04 -3.11 -0.53
N ALA A 145 3.95 -2.81 -1.22
CA ALA A 145 3.13 -1.64 -0.97
C ALA A 145 1.66 -2.08 -0.91
N GLU A 146 0.98 -1.76 0.17
CA GLU A 146 -0.40 -2.16 0.42
C GLU A 146 -1.22 -0.93 0.81
N ASN A 147 -2.45 -0.89 0.32
CA ASN A 147 -3.46 0.06 0.78
C ASN A 147 -4.72 -0.72 1.12
N SER A 148 -5.22 -0.54 2.34
CA SER A 148 -6.41 -1.24 2.82
C SER A 148 -7.34 -0.31 3.56
N TYR A 149 -8.63 -0.66 3.57
CA TYR A 149 -9.69 0.01 4.28
C TYR A 149 -10.31 -0.96 5.29
N GLY A 150 -10.47 -0.54 6.54
CA GLY A 150 -10.95 -1.35 7.64
C GLY A 150 -12.34 -0.96 8.13
N PHE A 151 -13.09 -1.96 8.56
CA PHE A 151 -14.38 -1.82 9.24
C PHE A 151 -14.26 -2.49 10.60
N ALA A 152 -14.50 -1.74 11.66
CA ALA A 152 -14.52 -2.27 13.01
C ALA A 152 -15.74 -3.20 13.21
N VAL A 153 -15.48 -4.39 13.72
CA VAL A 153 -16.48 -5.39 14.10
C VAL A 153 -16.34 -5.65 15.60
N GLY A 154 -16.84 -4.72 16.39
CA GLY A 154 -16.64 -4.71 17.84
C GLY A 154 -15.40 -3.93 18.27
N GLU A 155 -14.92 -4.21 19.50
CA GLU A 155 -13.85 -3.41 20.13
C GLU A 155 -12.42 -3.80 19.70
N SER A 156 -12.21 -5.04 19.29
CA SER A 156 -10.88 -5.60 19.07
C SER A 156 -10.69 -6.24 17.70
N LEU A 157 -11.73 -6.23 16.85
CA LEU A 157 -11.71 -6.91 15.57
C LEU A 157 -12.04 -5.95 14.44
N ASP A 158 -11.19 -5.92 13.41
CA ASP A 158 -11.42 -5.22 12.16
C ASP A 158 -11.39 -6.19 10.97
N ILE A 159 -12.31 -6.03 10.05
CA ILE A 159 -12.24 -6.63 8.72
C ILE A 159 -11.69 -5.59 7.77
N ARG A 160 -10.65 -5.93 7.03
CA ARG A 160 -9.97 -5.02 6.10
C ARG A 160 -9.94 -5.62 4.71
N PHE A 161 -10.13 -4.80 3.70
CA PHE A 161 -9.93 -5.15 2.29
C PHE A 161 -9.14 -4.07 1.58
N GLY A 162 -8.44 -4.47 0.55
CA GLY A 162 -7.55 -3.58 -0.15
C GLY A 162 -6.82 -4.22 -1.31
N VAL A 163 -5.78 -3.54 -1.73
CA VAL A 163 -4.89 -3.97 -2.80
C VAL A 163 -3.45 -3.94 -2.31
N ARG A 164 -2.66 -4.86 -2.83
CA ARG A 164 -1.25 -4.98 -2.50
C ARG A 164 -0.44 -5.22 -3.76
N SER A 165 0.65 -4.49 -3.89
CA SER A 165 1.68 -4.73 -4.90
C SER A 165 2.88 -5.38 -4.23
N THR A 166 3.39 -6.44 -4.84
CA THR A 166 4.62 -7.12 -4.42
C THR A 166 5.58 -7.16 -5.60
N THR A 167 6.83 -6.78 -5.37
CA THR A 167 7.90 -6.84 -6.37
C THR A 167 9.08 -7.61 -5.79
N SER A 168 9.60 -8.58 -6.53
CA SER A 168 10.78 -9.37 -6.15
C SER A 168 11.83 -9.35 -7.26
N PHE A 169 13.09 -9.26 -6.88
CA PHE A 169 14.22 -9.06 -7.79
C PHE A 169 15.06 -10.31 -7.93
N SER A 170 15.60 -10.49 -9.14
CA SER A 170 16.57 -11.55 -9.47
C SER A 170 16.11 -12.96 -9.12
N VAL A 171 14.83 -13.24 -9.38
CA VAL A 171 14.23 -14.53 -9.06
C VAL A 171 14.32 -15.54 -10.20
N ALA A 172 14.18 -16.80 -9.84
CA ALA A 172 14.07 -17.92 -10.76
C ALA A 172 12.98 -18.90 -10.28
N ASP A 173 12.45 -19.68 -11.20
CA ASP A 173 11.50 -20.75 -10.87
C ASP A 173 12.23 -22.03 -10.34
N ASP A 174 11.47 -23.06 -10.01
CA ASP A 174 11.97 -24.35 -9.51
C ASP A 174 12.83 -25.12 -10.54
N LYS A 175 12.68 -24.83 -11.82
CA LYS A 175 13.48 -25.37 -12.92
C LYS A 175 14.71 -24.51 -13.26
N SER A 176 15.02 -23.53 -12.44
CA SER A 176 16.13 -22.58 -12.61
C SER A 176 15.99 -21.66 -13.83
N ASN A 177 14.81 -21.49 -14.39
CA ASN A 177 14.56 -20.48 -15.40
C ASN A 177 14.61 -19.10 -14.74
N LYS A 178 15.49 -18.24 -15.24
CA LYS A 178 15.63 -16.87 -14.73
C LYS A 178 14.41 -16.04 -15.11
N LEU A 179 13.66 -15.58 -14.13
CA LEU A 179 12.51 -14.71 -14.32
C LEU A 179 12.89 -13.23 -14.24
N GLY A 180 14.03 -12.93 -13.59
CA GLY A 180 14.46 -11.55 -13.37
C GLY A 180 13.63 -10.83 -12.30
N THR A 181 13.10 -9.67 -12.61
CA THR A 181 12.20 -8.92 -11.71
C THR A 181 10.76 -9.32 -11.99
N VAL A 182 10.10 -9.85 -10.97
CA VAL A 182 8.67 -10.18 -11.02
C VAL A 182 7.89 -9.23 -10.14
N SER A 183 6.68 -8.89 -10.57
CA SER A 183 5.75 -8.13 -9.74
C SER A 183 4.31 -8.56 -10.01
N TRP A 184 3.50 -8.48 -8.95
CA TRP A 184 2.07 -8.78 -9.02
C TRP A 184 1.29 -7.90 -8.07
N MET A 185 0.01 -7.77 -8.33
CA MET A 185 -0.95 -7.05 -7.51
C MET A 185 -2.05 -8.00 -7.05
N ASP A 186 -2.27 -8.03 -5.76
CA ASP A 186 -3.27 -8.83 -5.07
C ASP A 186 -4.48 -7.99 -4.68
N GLY A 187 -5.68 -8.56 -4.78
CA GLY A 187 -6.78 -8.19 -3.90
C GLY A 187 -6.61 -8.88 -2.55
N ILE A 188 -6.79 -8.16 -1.46
CA ILE A 188 -6.62 -8.69 -0.10
C ILE A 188 -7.89 -8.58 0.74
N LEU A 189 -8.09 -9.60 1.58
CA LEU A 189 -9.03 -9.59 2.69
C LEU A 189 -8.27 -9.96 3.95
N ALA A 190 -8.35 -9.11 4.96
CA ALA A 190 -7.64 -9.30 6.22
C ALA A 190 -8.59 -9.24 7.42
N LEU A 191 -8.26 -10.03 8.42
CA LEU A 191 -8.83 -10.02 9.77
C LEU A 191 -7.74 -9.46 10.69
N SER A 192 -8.00 -8.31 11.30
CA SER A 192 -7.08 -7.64 12.23
C SER A 192 -7.62 -7.75 13.65
N VAL A 193 -6.82 -8.29 14.55
CA VAL A 193 -7.16 -8.43 15.96
C VAL A 193 -6.22 -7.55 16.78
N SER A 194 -6.78 -6.63 17.55
CA SER A 194 -6.06 -5.82 18.54
C SER A 194 -5.99 -6.57 19.86
N LEU A 195 -4.76 -6.75 20.41
CA LEU A 195 -4.44 -7.52 21.61
C LEU A 195 -4.01 -6.61 22.75
#